data_f09d09d973e949b9ea2204b9649c0588
#
_entry.id   f09d09d973e949b9ea2204b9649c0588
#
_cell.length_a   1.000
_cell.length_b   1.000
_cell.length_c   1.000
_cell.angle_alpha   90.00
_cell.angle_beta   90.00
_cell.angle_gamma   90.00
#
_symmetry.space_group_name_H-M   'P 1'
#
loop_
_entity.id
_entity.type
_entity.pdbx_description
1 polymer ?
#
loop_
_entity_poly.entity_id
_entity_poly.type
_entity_poly.pdbx_seq_one_letter_code
_entity_poly.pdbx_strand_id
1 'polypeptide(L)'
;MTSGPLLELDDIVAGYVAGIDILAGVRLKVEAGSVTGIIGPNGAGKSTLLKTIFGFLHPRRGRIVFDGQAVESLAPHAVKRRGIGYVPQGTNIFPQLTVQENLELGAWIFRREASRVAGMLDRAYTSFPRLAQKRRMRATALSGGEAKMLSIAKEMMTDPRLLLVDEPSAGLSPKLSDQVYVELLAARAQGVTILLVDQNIAKAVEISEYLYMLEMGQVRREGPRADFAEQLRDIIRDSLLGV
;
A
#
# COMPACT_ATOMS: atom_id res chain seq x y z
N MET A 1 2.61 10.65 -22.80
CA MET A 1 3.05 10.35 -21.41
C MET A 1 2.82 11.61 -20.60
N THR A 2 1.95 11.61 -19.63
CA THR A 2 1.66 12.76 -18.77
C THR A 2 2.91 13.07 -17.94
N SER A 3 3.45 14.28 -18.06
CA SER A 3 4.66 14.75 -17.37
C SER A 3 4.45 15.12 -15.90
N GLY A 4 3.52 14.48 -15.21
CA GLY A 4 3.18 14.77 -13.83
C GLY A 4 3.19 13.51 -12.94
N PRO A 5 3.07 13.68 -11.61
CA PRO A 5 3.04 12.57 -10.67
C PRO A 5 1.85 11.64 -10.95
N LEU A 6 2.00 10.34 -10.64
CA LEU A 6 0.92 9.36 -10.78
C LEU A 6 -0.21 9.61 -9.77
N LEU A 7 0.15 9.98 -8.54
CA LEU A 7 -0.78 10.37 -7.49
C LEU A 7 -0.41 11.74 -6.93
N GLU A 8 -1.38 12.61 -6.78
CA GLU A 8 -1.21 13.92 -6.15
C GLU A 8 -2.34 14.18 -5.15
N LEU A 9 -1.96 14.56 -3.94
CA LEU A 9 -2.87 15.01 -2.88
C LEU A 9 -2.62 16.50 -2.62
N ASP A 10 -3.69 17.28 -2.61
CA ASP A 10 -3.64 18.69 -2.28
C ASP A 10 -4.62 19.03 -1.16
N ASP A 11 -4.08 19.52 -0.04
CA ASP A 11 -4.79 20.04 1.12
C ASP A 11 -5.84 19.08 1.73
N ILE A 12 -5.49 17.80 1.88
CA ILE A 12 -6.41 16.77 2.35
C ILE A 12 -6.69 16.93 3.85
N VAL A 13 -7.98 17.13 4.16
CA VAL A 13 -8.53 17.13 5.53
C VAL A 13 -9.53 15.99 5.63
N ALA A 14 -9.30 15.05 6.54
CA ALA A 14 -10.15 13.86 6.72
C ALA A 14 -10.13 13.32 8.15
N GLY A 15 -11.19 12.61 8.53
CA GLY A 15 -11.31 11.94 9.82
C GLY A 15 -12.57 11.08 9.87
N TYR A 16 -12.64 10.18 10.85
CA TYR A 16 -13.73 9.21 10.99
C TYR A 16 -15.01 9.79 11.57
N VAL A 17 -14.88 10.85 12.37
CA VAL A 17 -16.00 11.50 13.09
C VAL A 17 -16.12 12.93 12.62
N ALA A 18 -17.35 13.39 12.38
CA ALA A 18 -17.60 14.78 12.00
C ALA A 18 -17.00 15.75 13.04
N GLY A 19 -16.26 16.76 12.57
CA GLY A 19 -15.59 17.74 13.43
C GLY A 19 -14.24 17.29 14.03
N ILE A 20 -13.84 16.04 13.85
CA ILE A 20 -12.52 15.56 14.30
C ILE A 20 -11.67 15.22 13.07
N ASP A 21 -10.64 16.02 12.84
CA ASP A 21 -9.71 15.84 11.74
C ASP A 21 -8.47 15.06 12.19
N ILE A 22 -8.22 13.94 11.52
CA ILE A 22 -6.99 13.15 11.69
C ILE A 22 -5.94 13.59 10.68
N LEU A 23 -6.37 13.94 9.47
CA LEU A 23 -5.54 14.58 8.45
C LEU A 23 -5.87 16.05 8.39
N ALA A 24 -4.85 16.90 8.46
CA ALA A 24 -4.97 18.33 8.62
C ALA A 24 -4.22 19.11 7.52
N GLY A 25 -4.64 18.93 6.27
CA GLY A 25 -4.07 19.63 5.12
C GLY A 25 -2.88 18.92 4.50
N VAL A 26 -2.95 17.57 4.36
CA VAL A 26 -1.86 16.77 3.78
C VAL A 26 -1.70 17.08 2.29
N ARG A 27 -0.44 17.31 1.90
CA ARG A 27 0.01 17.41 0.50
C ARG A 27 1.10 16.39 0.26
N LEU A 28 0.99 15.64 -0.83
CA LEU A 28 2.06 14.73 -1.28
C LEU A 28 1.93 14.39 -2.76
N LYS A 29 3.04 13.94 -3.34
CA LYS A 29 3.11 13.45 -4.72
C LYS A 29 3.80 12.10 -4.75
N VAL A 30 3.35 11.23 -5.67
CA VAL A 30 3.96 9.92 -5.90
C VAL A 30 4.27 9.80 -7.38
N GLU A 31 5.54 9.62 -7.69
CA GLU A 31 6.00 9.45 -9.07
C GLU A 31 5.73 8.03 -9.58
N ALA A 32 5.43 7.91 -10.88
CA ALA A 32 5.16 6.62 -11.49
C ALA A 32 6.40 5.69 -11.42
N GLY A 33 6.20 4.41 -11.07
CA GLY A 33 7.25 3.39 -11.01
C GLY A 33 8.23 3.56 -9.84
N SER A 34 7.92 4.43 -8.86
CA SER A 34 8.72 4.64 -7.65
C SER A 34 8.16 3.91 -6.43
N VAL A 35 8.98 3.79 -5.40
CA VAL A 35 8.54 3.50 -4.03
C VAL A 35 8.61 4.79 -3.22
N THR A 36 7.45 5.26 -2.76
CA THR A 36 7.33 6.41 -1.87
C THR A 36 6.97 5.93 -0.47
N GLY A 37 7.77 6.29 0.54
CA GLY A 37 7.55 5.93 1.94
C GLY A 37 6.83 7.02 2.72
N ILE A 38 5.90 6.61 3.58
CA ILE A 38 5.31 7.47 4.61
C ILE A 38 5.71 6.92 5.97
N ILE A 39 6.48 7.69 6.72
CA ILE A 39 6.94 7.37 8.07
C ILE A 39 6.34 8.33 9.09
N GLY A 40 6.44 7.98 10.37
CA GLY A 40 5.97 8.82 11.47
C GLY A 40 5.45 8.00 12.64
N PRO A 41 5.19 8.62 13.79
CA PRO A 41 4.74 7.94 15.00
C PRO A 41 3.37 7.28 14.85
N ASN A 42 3.02 6.42 15.80
CA ASN A 42 1.69 5.84 15.88
C ASN A 42 0.65 6.95 16.13
N GLY A 43 -0.47 6.88 15.43
CA GLY A 43 -1.49 7.92 15.51
C GLY A 43 -1.26 9.14 14.62
N ALA A 44 -0.13 9.22 13.89
CA ALA A 44 0.17 10.33 12.99
C ALA A 44 -0.82 10.50 11.81
N GLY A 45 -1.68 9.49 11.54
CA GLY A 45 -2.66 9.54 10.46
C GLY A 45 -2.27 8.72 9.22
N LYS A 46 -1.19 7.95 9.27
CA LYS A 46 -0.64 7.20 8.12
C LYS A 46 -1.66 6.26 7.46
N SER A 47 -2.25 5.34 8.22
CA SER A 47 -3.29 4.42 7.70
C SER A 47 -4.58 5.16 7.30
N THR A 48 -4.90 6.27 7.98
CA THR A 48 -6.03 7.14 7.63
C THR A 48 -5.81 7.75 6.24
N LEU A 49 -4.59 8.15 5.94
CA LEU A 49 -4.22 8.69 4.63
C LEU A 49 -4.41 7.65 3.52
N LEU A 50 -3.89 6.42 3.69
CA LEU A 50 -4.11 5.35 2.71
C LEU A 50 -5.59 5.01 2.53
N LYS A 51 -6.36 4.96 3.63
CA LYS A 51 -7.81 4.72 3.58
C LYS A 51 -8.56 5.85 2.88
N THR A 52 -8.10 7.09 3.01
CA THR A 52 -8.68 8.23 2.30
C THR A 52 -8.39 8.16 0.80
N ILE A 53 -7.16 7.82 0.40
CA ILE A 53 -6.80 7.63 -1.00
C ILE A 53 -7.62 6.49 -1.63
N PHE A 54 -7.84 5.39 -0.89
CA PHE A 54 -8.57 4.24 -1.40
C PHE A 54 -10.11 4.41 -1.38
N GLY A 55 -10.63 5.52 -0.82
CA GLY A 55 -12.06 5.81 -0.79
C GLY A 55 -12.85 5.15 0.35
N PHE A 56 -12.18 4.60 1.38
CA PHE A 56 -12.84 4.17 2.62
C PHE A 56 -13.27 5.37 3.48
N LEU A 57 -12.57 6.49 3.34
CA LEU A 57 -12.91 7.77 3.92
C LEU A 57 -12.94 8.80 2.81
N HIS A 58 -13.95 9.66 2.80
CA HIS A 58 -13.98 10.80 1.90
C HIS A 58 -13.38 12.02 2.61
N PRO A 59 -12.45 12.75 1.97
CA PRO A 59 -11.92 13.98 2.55
C PRO A 59 -13.04 15.02 2.64
N ARG A 60 -13.01 15.82 3.73
CA ARG A 60 -13.90 16.98 3.90
C ARG A 60 -13.43 18.18 3.11
N ARG A 61 -12.13 18.25 2.83
CA ARG A 61 -11.48 19.27 2.02
C ARG A 61 -10.29 18.67 1.30
N GLY A 62 -9.94 19.26 0.18
CA GLY A 62 -8.80 18.90 -0.62
C GLY A 62 -9.17 18.03 -1.81
N ARG A 63 -8.18 17.69 -2.60
CA ARG A 63 -8.32 16.97 -3.84
C ARG A 63 -7.32 15.81 -3.93
N ILE A 64 -7.76 14.68 -4.47
CA ILE A 64 -6.91 13.52 -4.77
C ILE A 64 -6.98 13.27 -6.27
N VAL A 65 -5.85 13.41 -6.94
CA VAL A 65 -5.73 13.18 -8.38
C VAL A 65 -4.88 11.95 -8.63
N PHE A 66 -5.42 10.98 -9.33
CA PHE A 66 -4.71 9.78 -9.76
C PHE A 66 -4.73 9.71 -11.28
N ASP A 67 -3.54 9.63 -11.91
CA ASP A 67 -3.37 9.61 -13.36
C ASP A 67 -4.15 10.75 -14.06
N GLY A 68 -4.06 11.96 -13.52
CA GLY A 68 -4.75 13.16 -14.01
C GLY A 68 -6.26 13.21 -13.75
N GLN A 69 -6.84 12.26 -13.02
CA GLN A 69 -8.26 12.18 -12.75
C GLN A 69 -8.57 12.28 -11.26
N ALA A 70 -9.58 13.05 -10.89
CA ALA A 70 -10.05 13.18 -9.52
C ALA A 70 -10.67 11.85 -9.03
N VAL A 71 -10.27 11.42 -7.83
CA VAL A 71 -10.73 10.14 -7.24
C VAL A 71 -11.29 10.29 -5.82
N GLU A 72 -11.21 11.45 -5.19
CA GLU A 72 -11.58 11.71 -3.79
C GLU A 72 -13.05 11.38 -3.44
N SER A 73 -13.94 11.40 -4.43
CA SER A 73 -15.35 11.08 -4.25
C SER A 73 -15.72 9.65 -4.65
N LEU A 74 -14.75 8.86 -5.12
CA LEU A 74 -15.01 7.51 -5.61
C LEU A 74 -15.12 6.52 -4.46
N ALA A 75 -16.05 5.56 -4.57
CA ALA A 75 -16.11 4.41 -3.69
C ALA A 75 -14.94 3.44 -3.94
N PRO A 76 -14.51 2.62 -2.95
CA PRO A 76 -13.33 1.74 -3.05
C PRO A 76 -13.30 0.85 -4.29
N HIS A 77 -14.44 0.30 -4.70
CA HIS A 77 -14.51 -0.55 -5.88
C HIS A 77 -14.25 0.22 -7.20
N ALA A 78 -14.59 1.51 -7.23
CA ALA A 78 -14.31 2.38 -8.39
C ALA A 78 -12.84 2.82 -8.37
N VAL A 79 -12.27 3.13 -7.21
CA VAL A 79 -10.83 3.39 -7.02
C VAL A 79 -10.01 2.19 -7.48
N LYS A 80 -10.42 0.97 -7.09
CA LYS A 80 -9.76 -0.27 -7.52
C LYS A 80 -9.80 -0.45 -9.05
N ARG A 81 -10.93 -0.13 -9.70
CA ARG A 81 -11.03 -0.17 -11.18
C ARG A 81 -10.14 0.84 -11.89
N ARG A 82 -9.74 1.93 -11.23
CA ARG A 82 -8.79 2.90 -11.76
C ARG A 82 -7.35 2.41 -11.70
N GLY A 83 -7.09 1.27 -11.03
CA GLY A 83 -5.77 0.69 -10.92
C GLY A 83 -5.06 1.01 -9.60
N ILE A 84 -5.78 1.34 -8.54
CA ILE A 84 -5.23 1.47 -7.20
C ILE A 84 -5.57 0.20 -6.41
N GLY A 85 -4.54 -0.54 -5.94
CA GLY A 85 -4.68 -1.65 -5.01
C GLY A 85 -4.42 -1.21 -3.57
N TYR A 86 -4.94 -1.97 -2.58
CA TYR A 86 -4.73 -1.68 -1.16
C TYR A 86 -4.45 -2.95 -0.37
N VAL A 87 -3.25 -3.03 0.20
CA VAL A 87 -2.81 -4.08 1.13
C VAL A 87 -2.90 -3.52 2.55
N PRO A 88 -3.86 -3.97 3.38
CA PRO A 88 -4.02 -3.47 4.75
C PRO A 88 -2.94 -4.01 5.69
N GLN A 89 -2.82 -3.41 6.88
CA GLN A 89 -1.93 -3.84 7.97
C GLN A 89 -2.14 -5.33 8.33
N GLY A 90 -3.39 -5.77 8.46
CA GLY A 90 -3.75 -7.18 8.60
C GLY A 90 -3.69 -7.93 7.27
N THR A 91 -4.45 -9.00 7.17
CA THR A 91 -4.66 -9.73 5.92
C THR A 91 -6.07 -9.51 5.41
N ASN A 92 -6.23 -9.32 4.10
CA ASN A 92 -7.53 -9.19 3.43
C ASN A 92 -7.95 -10.50 2.75
N ILE A 93 -7.51 -11.64 3.27
CA ILE A 93 -7.80 -12.97 2.73
C ILE A 93 -9.07 -13.56 3.35
N PHE A 94 -9.67 -14.52 2.66
CA PHE A 94 -10.79 -15.32 3.12
C PHE A 94 -10.25 -16.66 3.63
N PRO A 95 -10.19 -16.89 4.96
CA PRO A 95 -9.51 -18.04 5.55
C PRO A 95 -10.06 -19.39 5.11
N GLN A 96 -11.37 -19.49 4.89
CA GLN A 96 -12.05 -20.72 4.52
C GLN A 96 -11.91 -21.09 3.03
N LEU A 97 -11.53 -20.14 2.20
CA LEU A 97 -11.27 -20.35 0.79
C LEU A 97 -9.84 -20.86 0.58
N THR A 98 -9.63 -21.55 -0.54
CA THR A 98 -8.30 -21.95 -0.98
C THR A 98 -7.46 -20.73 -1.39
N VAL A 99 -6.15 -20.92 -1.53
CA VAL A 99 -5.24 -19.90 -2.07
C VAL A 99 -5.71 -19.45 -3.45
N GLN A 100 -6.07 -20.40 -4.33
CA GLN A 100 -6.56 -20.10 -5.67
C GLN A 100 -7.85 -19.28 -5.65
N GLU A 101 -8.86 -19.68 -4.87
CA GLU A 101 -10.12 -18.95 -4.74
C GLU A 101 -9.91 -17.53 -4.19
N ASN A 102 -8.96 -17.35 -3.26
CA ASN A 102 -8.59 -16.01 -2.78
C ASN A 102 -8.03 -15.14 -3.90
N LEU A 103 -7.14 -15.69 -4.74
CA LEU A 103 -6.60 -14.97 -5.90
C LEU A 103 -7.70 -14.64 -6.92
N GLU A 104 -8.56 -15.60 -7.25
CA GLU A 104 -9.69 -15.38 -8.16
C GLU A 104 -10.63 -14.28 -7.68
N LEU A 105 -10.88 -14.19 -6.37
CA LEU A 105 -11.62 -13.06 -5.77
C LEU A 105 -10.89 -11.73 -5.93
N GLY A 106 -9.55 -11.73 -5.91
CA GLY A 106 -8.76 -10.54 -6.24
C GLY A 106 -9.06 -10.03 -7.65
N ALA A 107 -9.22 -10.95 -8.60
CA ALA A 107 -9.57 -10.66 -9.99
C ALA A 107 -11.08 -10.49 -10.26
N TRP A 108 -11.93 -10.37 -9.23
CA TRP A 108 -13.40 -10.34 -9.38
C TRP A 108 -13.92 -9.32 -10.38
N ILE A 109 -13.25 -8.19 -10.54
CA ILE A 109 -13.61 -7.17 -11.53
C ILE A 109 -13.52 -7.70 -12.98
N PHE A 110 -12.70 -8.72 -13.22
CA PHE A 110 -12.49 -9.40 -14.51
C PHE A 110 -13.13 -10.79 -14.58
N ARG A 111 -14.03 -11.16 -13.66
CA ARG A 111 -14.60 -12.51 -13.56
C ARG A 111 -15.28 -13.06 -14.84
N ARG A 112 -15.63 -12.18 -15.78
CA ARG A 112 -16.20 -12.56 -17.09
C ARG A 112 -15.14 -12.79 -18.17
N GLU A 113 -13.87 -12.51 -17.87
CA GLU A 113 -12.73 -12.59 -18.79
C GLU A 113 -11.84 -13.79 -18.40
N ALA A 114 -12.33 -15.02 -18.58
CA ALA A 114 -11.71 -16.24 -18.05
C ALA A 114 -10.23 -16.39 -18.47
N SER A 115 -9.87 -16.11 -19.71
CA SER A 115 -8.48 -16.15 -20.21
C SER A 115 -7.59 -15.13 -19.51
N ARG A 116 -8.11 -13.93 -19.22
CA ARG A 116 -7.39 -12.89 -18.48
C ARG A 116 -7.14 -13.32 -17.03
N VAL A 117 -8.16 -13.85 -16.36
CA VAL A 117 -8.02 -14.36 -14.98
C VAL A 117 -7.00 -15.50 -14.92
N ALA A 118 -7.02 -16.44 -15.88
CA ALA A 118 -6.04 -17.51 -15.96
C ALA A 118 -4.61 -16.97 -16.11
N GLY A 119 -4.37 -16.02 -17.01
CA GLY A 119 -3.06 -15.38 -17.17
C GLY A 119 -2.61 -14.62 -15.93
N MET A 120 -3.52 -13.99 -15.18
CA MET A 120 -3.22 -13.35 -13.90
C MET A 120 -2.81 -14.38 -12.84
N LEU A 121 -3.51 -15.52 -12.75
CA LEU A 121 -3.15 -16.63 -11.85
C LEU A 121 -1.76 -17.16 -12.16
N ASP A 122 -1.43 -17.38 -13.43
CA ASP A 122 -0.10 -17.87 -13.84
C ASP A 122 1.01 -16.89 -13.44
N ARG A 123 0.80 -15.59 -13.63
CA ARG A 123 1.74 -14.56 -13.17
C ARG A 123 1.87 -14.54 -11.65
N ALA A 124 0.75 -14.62 -10.91
CA ALA A 124 0.77 -14.69 -9.46
C ALA A 124 1.55 -15.91 -8.95
N TYR A 125 1.35 -17.08 -9.55
CA TYR A 125 2.08 -18.31 -9.17
C TYR A 125 3.57 -18.27 -9.57
N THR A 126 3.91 -17.56 -10.63
CA THR A 126 5.31 -17.32 -11.01
C THR A 126 5.99 -16.40 -10.01
N SER A 127 5.35 -15.33 -9.60
CA SER A 127 5.87 -14.37 -8.61
C SER A 127 5.89 -14.95 -7.20
N PHE A 128 4.91 -15.79 -6.84
CA PHE A 128 4.77 -16.38 -5.51
C PHE A 128 4.79 -17.93 -5.56
N PRO A 129 5.95 -18.60 -5.80
CA PRO A 129 6.02 -20.04 -5.99
C PRO A 129 5.49 -20.87 -4.79
N ARG A 130 5.63 -20.35 -3.56
CA ARG A 130 5.09 -20.99 -2.35
C ARG A 130 3.55 -21.04 -2.37
N LEU A 131 2.90 -20.01 -2.90
CA LEU A 131 1.46 -20.00 -3.07
C LEU A 131 1.02 -21.00 -4.16
N ALA A 132 1.80 -21.13 -5.24
CA ALA A 132 1.55 -22.11 -6.28
C ALA A 132 1.53 -23.55 -5.73
N GLN A 133 2.49 -23.90 -4.86
CA GLN A 133 2.56 -25.21 -4.20
C GLN A 133 1.33 -25.50 -3.32
N LYS A 134 0.76 -24.43 -2.73
CA LYS A 134 -0.37 -24.50 -1.79
C LYS A 134 -1.71 -24.11 -2.43
N ARG A 135 -1.80 -23.99 -3.76
CA ARG A 135 -2.95 -23.40 -4.47
C ARG A 135 -4.31 -24.01 -4.08
N ARG A 136 -4.35 -25.31 -3.77
CA ARG A 136 -5.56 -26.05 -3.37
C ARG A 136 -5.77 -26.10 -1.85
N MET A 137 -4.83 -25.60 -1.06
CA MET A 137 -4.97 -25.58 0.41
C MET A 137 -5.83 -24.37 0.83
N ARG A 138 -6.60 -24.56 1.90
CA ARG A 138 -7.32 -23.43 2.52
C ARG A 138 -6.35 -22.44 3.12
N ALA A 139 -6.69 -21.16 3.07
CA ALA A 139 -5.83 -20.10 3.59
C ALA A 139 -5.62 -20.19 5.11
N THR A 140 -6.50 -20.90 5.85
CA THR A 140 -6.28 -21.22 7.29
C THR A 140 -5.02 -22.05 7.54
N ALA A 141 -4.51 -22.79 6.55
CA ALA A 141 -3.30 -23.60 6.67
C ALA A 141 -2.00 -22.83 6.34
N LEU A 142 -2.10 -21.55 6.01
CA LEU A 142 -0.94 -20.69 5.72
C LEU A 142 -0.32 -20.18 7.00
N SER A 143 1.01 -20.05 7.01
CA SER A 143 1.72 -19.25 8.02
C SER A 143 1.37 -17.76 7.87
N GLY A 144 1.61 -16.95 8.91
CA GLY A 144 1.35 -15.50 8.87
C GLY A 144 2.03 -14.81 7.68
N GLY A 145 3.28 -15.17 7.37
CA GLY A 145 3.99 -14.65 6.20
C GLY A 145 3.38 -15.08 4.88
N GLU A 146 2.99 -16.35 4.74
CA GLU A 146 2.30 -16.83 3.53
C GLU A 146 0.93 -16.18 3.36
N ALA A 147 0.20 -15.95 4.44
CA ALA A 147 -1.07 -15.21 4.42
C ALA A 147 -0.86 -13.74 3.97
N LYS A 148 0.23 -13.10 4.40
CA LYS A 148 0.59 -11.76 3.93
C LYS A 148 0.98 -11.75 2.46
N MET A 149 1.77 -12.75 2.01
CA MET A 149 2.08 -12.93 0.58
C MET A 149 0.82 -13.13 -0.26
N LEU A 150 -0.14 -13.94 0.22
CA LEU A 150 -1.43 -14.11 -0.45
C LEU A 150 -2.23 -12.81 -0.50
N SER A 151 -2.18 -12.00 0.55
CA SER A 151 -2.81 -10.67 0.59
C SER A 151 -2.25 -9.73 -0.48
N ILE A 152 -0.92 -9.70 -0.65
CA ILE A 152 -0.25 -8.92 -1.70
C ILE A 152 -0.59 -9.47 -3.09
N ALA A 153 -0.41 -10.78 -3.29
CA ALA A 153 -0.70 -11.45 -4.56
C ALA A 153 -2.15 -11.22 -5.02
N LYS A 154 -3.10 -11.24 -4.08
CA LYS A 154 -4.52 -10.96 -4.33
C LYS A 154 -4.75 -9.53 -4.85
N GLU A 155 -4.05 -8.54 -4.30
CA GLU A 155 -4.16 -7.17 -4.80
C GLU A 155 -3.49 -7.01 -6.18
N MET A 156 -2.42 -7.75 -6.44
CA MET A 156 -1.76 -7.77 -7.74
C MET A 156 -2.63 -8.38 -8.86
N MET A 157 -3.66 -9.19 -8.53
CA MET A 157 -4.61 -9.77 -9.48
C MET A 157 -5.43 -8.72 -10.26
N THR A 158 -5.33 -7.43 -9.94
CA THR A 158 -6.00 -6.36 -10.71
C THR A 158 -5.07 -5.60 -11.64
N ASP A 159 -3.80 -6.02 -11.77
CA ASP A 159 -2.74 -5.28 -12.48
C ASP A 159 -2.70 -3.79 -12.03
N PRO A 160 -2.50 -3.52 -10.72
CA PRO A 160 -2.57 -2.17 -10.20
C PRO A 160 -1.41 -1.32 -10.74
N ARG A 161 -1.68 -0.06 -11.06
CA ARG A 161 -0.65 0.94 -11.35
C ARG A 161 -0.05 1.54 -10.10
N LEU A 162 -0.85 1.59 -9.02
CA LEU A 162 -0.45 2.03 -7.68
C LEU A 162 -0.89 1.00 -6.64
N LEU A 163 0.03 0.58 -5.79
CA LEU A 163 -0.23 -0.28 -4.65
C LEU A 163 -0.03 0.52 -3.37
N LEU A 164 -1.10 0.71 -2.62
CA LEU A 164 -1.08 1.27 -1.27
C LEU A 164 -0.79 0.14 -0.29
N VAL A 165 0.24 0.27 0.54
CA VAL A 165 0.70 -0.80 1.43
C VAL A 165 0.77 -0.26 2.86
N ASP A 166 -0.04 -0.82 3.74
CA ASP A 166 -0.19 -0.40 5.13
C ASP A 166 0.51 -1.40 6.06
N GLU A 167 1.65 -1.03 6.61
CA GLU A 167 2.46 -1.79 7.59
C GLU A 167 2.61 -3.28 7.23
N PRO A 168 3.21 -3.60 6.09
CA PRO A 168 3.23 -4.97 5.57
C PRO A 168 4.03 -5.94 6.44
N SER A 169 4.96 -5.44 7.26
CA SER A 169 5.84 -6.23 8.12
C SER A 169 5.29 -6.47 9.52
N ALA A 170 4.19 -5.81 9.90
CA ALA A 170 3.65 -5.87 11.25
C ALA A 170 3.32 -7.31 11.68
N GLY A 171 3.84 -7.71 12.85
CA GLY A 171 3.62 -9.05 13.42
C GLY A 171 4.37 -10.20 12.73
N LEU A 172 5.26 -9.93 11.79
CA LEU A 172 6.08 -10.93 11.12
C LEU A 172 7.45 -11.08 11.77
N SER A 173 8.04 -12.28 11.66
CA SER A 173 9.45 -12.45 11.99
C SER A 173 10.35 -11.69 11.00
N PRO A 174 11.59 -11.30 11.39
CA PRO A 174 12.49 -10.55 10.53
C PRO A 174 12.67 -11.15 9.13
N LYS A 175 12.87 -12.48 9.06
CA LYS A 175 13.02 -13.20 7.79
C LYS A 175 11.79 -13.11 6.88
N LEU A 176 10.59 -13.17 7.46
CA LEU A 176 9.33 -13.07 6.69
C LEU A 176 9.07 -11.62 6.29
N SER A 177 9.42 -10.67 7.14
CA SER A 177 9.38 -9.25 6.83
C SER A 177 10.24 -8.93 5.60
N ASP A 178 11.51 -9.38 5.58
CA ASP A 178 12.40 -9.19 4.44
C ASP A 178 11.84 -9.77 3.15
N GLN A 179 11.22 -10.95 3.21
CA GLN A 179 10.55 -11.54 2.04
C GLN A 179 9.43 -10.67 1.50
N VAL A 180 8.62 -10.06 2.37
CA VAL A 180 7.54 -9.14 1.95
C VAL A 180 8.11 -7.94 1.20
N TYR A 181 9.18 -7.34 1.69
CA TYR A 181 9.80 -6.20 0.99
C TYR A 181 10.43 -6.61 -0.36
N VAL A 182 11.03 -7.80 -0.44
CA VAL A 182 11.53 -8.34 -1.72
C VAL A 182 10.40 -8.44 -2.74
N GLU A 183 9.24 -8.94 -2.35
CA GLU A 183 8.08 -9.04 -3.26
C GLU A 183 7.53 -7.66 -3.67
N LEU A 184 7.51 -6.69 -2.76
CA LEU A 184 7.13 -5.32 -3.10
C LEU A 184 8.11 -4.71 -4.11
N LEU A 185 9.41 -4.88 -3.91
CA LEU A 185 10.43 -4.41 -4.87
C LEU A 185 10.34 -5.15 -6.22
N ALA A 186 10.01 -6.45 -6.21
CA ALA A 186 9.74 -7.21 -7.44
C ALA A 186 8.52 -6.66 -8.20
N ALA A 187 7.44 -6.31 -7.49
CA ALA A 187 6.27 -5.66 -8.09
C ALA A 187 6.65 -4.29 -8.68
N ARG A 188 7.46 -3.49 -7.98
CA ARG A 188 7.99 -2.21 -8.47
C ARG A 188 8.81 -2.41 -9.74
N ALA A 189 9.67 -3.42 -9.79
CA ALA A 189 10.48 -3.74 -10.98
C ALA A 189 9.61 -4.13 -12.21
N GLN A 190 8.38 -4.58 -11.97
CA GLN A 190 7.37 -4.83 -13.01
C GLN A 190 6.55 -3.57 -13.40
N GLY A 191 6.91 -2.40 -12.87
CA GLY A 191 6.29 -1.11 -13.19
C GLY A 191 5.17 -0.68 -12.23
N VAL A 192 4.90 -1.42 -11.15
CA VAL A 192 3.93 -1.01 -10.14
C VAL A 192 4.52 0.11 -9.27
N THR A 193 3.78 1.19 -9.12
CA THR A 193 4.13 2.26 -8.17
C THR A 193 3.71 1.84 -6.77
N ILE A 194 4.51 2.15 -5.75
CA ILE A 194 4.21 1.75 -4.37
C ILE A 194 4.18 2.98 -3.46
N LEU A 195 3.09 3.13 -2.71
CA LEU A 195 3.01 4.03 -1.58
C LEU A 195 2.97 3.20 -0.30
N LEU A 196 4.09 3.20 0.42
CA LEU A 196 4.32 2.37 1.59
C LEU A 196 4.15 3.19 2.87
N VAL A 197 3.32 2.72 3.78
CA VAL A 197 3.32 3.14 5.19
C VAL A 197 3.97 2.03 6.00
N ASP A 198 4.98 2.35 6.82
CA ASP A 198 5.57 1.37 7.71
C ASP A 198 5.99 1.97 9.06
N GLN A 199 5.96 1.14 10.11
CA GLN A 199 6.51 1.48 11.44
C GLN A 199 8.02 1.21 11.49
N ASN A 200 8.52 0.30 10.66
CA ASN A 200 9.96 0.06 10.52
C ASN A 200 10.59 1.16 9.67
N ILE A 201 10.91 2.28 10.33
CA ILE A 201 11.48 3.47 9.67
C ILE A 201 12.73 3.12 8.87
N ALA A 202 13.63 2.31 9.45
CA ALA A 202 14.88 1.91 8.79
C ALA A 202 14.61 1.19 7.47
N LYS A 203 13.64 0.27 7.47
CA LYS A 203 13.28 -0.49 6.27
C LYS A 203 12.54 0.37 5.25
N ALA A 204 11.63 1.24 5.71
CA ALA A 204 10.96 2.19 4.83
C ALA A 204 11.96 3.12 4.12
N VAL A 205 12.95 3.64 4.85
CA VAL A 205 14.03 4.46 4.28
C VAL A 205 14.89 3.65 3.30
N GLU A 206 15.23 2.39 3.63
CA GLU A 206 16.06 1.53 2.77
C GLU A 206 15.45 1.34 1.37
N ILE A 207 14.13 1.08 1.29
CA ILE A 207 13.48 0.68 0.04
C ILE A 207 12.80 1.81 -0.74
N SER A 208 12.59 2.99 -0.11
CA SER A 208 11.92 4.12 -0.75
C SER A 208 12.92 5.01 -1.50
N GLU A 209 12.49 5.62 -2.59
CA GLU A 209 13.24 6.67 -3.31
C GLU A 209 12.94 8.06 -2.74
N TYR A 210 11.71 8.28 -2.28
CA TYR A 210 11.23 9.52 -1.67
C TYR A 210 10.42 9.22 -0.42
N LEU A 211 10.48 10.08 0.59
CA LEU A 211 9.80 9.89 1.86
C LEU A 211 9.05 11.15 2.31
N TYR A 212 7.95 10.89 2.98
CA TYR A 212 7.17 11.87 3.73
C TYR A 212 7.14 11.49 5.20
N MET A 213 7.45 12.41 6.08
CA MET A 213 7.28 12.25 7.53
C MET A 213 5.97 12.89 7.94
N LEU A 214 5.03 12.05 8.39
CA LEU A 214 3.71 12.46 8.84
C LEU A 214 3.68 12.55 10.36
N GLU A 215 3.18 13.65 10.89
CA GLU A 215 3.02 13.89 12.31
C GLU A 215 1.77 14.71 12.56
N MET A 216 0.93 14.28 13.52
CA MET A 216 -0.34 14.94 13.88
C MET A 216 -1.19 15.31 12.65
N GLY A 217 -1.26 14.42 11.67
CA GLY A 217 -2.05 14.59 10.44
C GLY A 217 -1.46 15.56 9.41
N GLN A 218 -0.22 15.99 9.55
CA GLN A 218 0.47 16.91 8.64
C GLN A 218 1.79 16.33 8.16
N VAL A 219 2.20 16.69 6.94
CA VAL A 219 3.56 16.44 6.48
C VAL A 219 4.49 17.45 7.13
N ARG A 220 5.41 16.97 7.97
CA ARG A 220 6.41 17.80 8.65
C ARG A 220 7.70 17.90 7.88
N ARG A 221 8.01 16.84 7.13
CA ARG A 221 9.22 16.76 6.34
C ARG A 221 8.99 15.88 5.13
N GLU A 222 9.64 16.21 4.04
CA GLU A 222 9.67 15.38 2.83
C GLU A 222 11.03 15.52 2.13
N GLY A 223 11.41 14.53 1.34
CA GLY A 223 12.65 14.57 0.58
C GLY A 223 13.07 13.21 0.03
N PRO A 224 14.15 13.19 -0.76
CA PRO A 224 14.75 11.96 -1.26
C PRO A 224 15.33 11.11 -0.12
N ARG A 225 15.48 9.81 -0.37
CA ARG A 225 16.02 8.84 0.61
C ARG A 225 17.32 9.32 1.29
N ALA A 226 18.21 9.96 0.55
CA ALA A 226 19.51 10.38 1.07
C ALA A 226 19.38 11.28 2.30
N ASP A 227 18.45 12.24 2.27
CA ASP A 227 18.22 13.20 3.35
C ASP A 227 17.74 12.52 4.64
N PHE A 228 16.95 11.44 4.49
CA PHE A 228 16.45 10.65 5.61
C PHE A 228 17.48 9.66 6.13
N ALA A 229 18.30 9.08 5.26
CA ALA A 229 19.34 8.11 5.62
C ALA A 229 20.43 8.74 6.50
N GLU A 230 20.82 9.98 6.23
CA GLU A 230 21.83 10.72 7.04
C GLU A 230 21.34 10.98 8.47
N GLN A 231 20.02 11.20 8.66
CA GLN A 231 19.42 11.55 9.94
C GLN A 231 18.60 10.39 10.55
N LEU A 232 18.78 9.18 10.04
CA LEU A 232 17.95 8.02 10.41
C LEU A 232 17.93 7.78 11.93
N ARG A 233 19.07 7.92 12.64
CA ARG A 233 19.17 7.70 14.08
C ARG A 233 18.32 8.71 14.86
N ASP A 234 18.35 9.98 14.46
CA ASP A 234 17.58 11.05 15.12
C ASP A 234 16.09 10.87 14.86
N ILE A 235 15.69 10.57 13.62
CA ILE A 235 14.30 10.28 13.25
C ILE A 235 13.73 9.10 14.05
N ILE A 236 14.51 8.02 14.20
CA ILE A 236 14.07 6.86 15.00
C ILE A 236 13.90 7.26 16.47
N ARG A 237 14.88 7.99 17.04
CA ARG A 237 14.81 8.45 18.43
C ARG A 237 13.58 9.32 18.69
N ASP A 238 13.34 10.32 17.83
CA ASP A 238 12.25 11.26 17.98
C ASP A 238 10.89 10.58 17.79
N SER A 239 10.79 9.64 16.85
CA SER A 239 9.59 8.82 16.65
C SER A 239 9.26 7.92 17.85
N LEU A 240 10.27 7.46 18.61
CA LEU A 240 10.08 6.63 19.80
C LEU A 240 9.75 7.46 21.03
N LEU A 241 10.26 8.67 21.13
CA LEU A 241 10.06 9.55 22.30
C LEU A 241 8.79 10.40 22.19
N GLY A 242 8.17 10.47 21.02
CA GLY A 242 6.96 11.26 20.78
C GLY A 242 7.21 12.77 20.87
N VAL A 243 8.45 13.22 20.60
CA VAL A 243 8.87 14.62 20.60
C VAL A 243 8.92 15.16 19.19
#